data_d757bbf587e18509e70ca86f9f062dfe
#
_entry.id   d757bbf587e18509e70ca86f9f062dfe
#
_cell.length_a   1.000
_cell.length_b   1.000
_cell.length_c   1.000
_cell.angle_alpha   90.00
_cell.angle_beta   90.00
_cell.angle_gamma   90.00
#
_symmetry.space_group_name_H-M   'P 1'
#
loop_
_entity.id
_entity.type
_entity.pdbx_description
1 polymer ?
#
loop_
_entity_poly.entity_id
_entity_poly.type
_entity_poly.pdbx_seq_one_letter_code
_entity_poly.pdbx_strand_id
1 'polypeptide(L)'
;MKVLVFDTETTGLPTDRNASITETESWPHIIQISYILYDIDENKIIECKDDIIKLDSSVEITEGSIAIHGITSKICQRKGIPIKEALDKFNELLNKADRVVGHNISFDKRVVMVESIRNKMKQYFTINGIRKSECCTMKYFTETCGIEKTNKNGNKYFKFPTLTELHNYFFNFTPKSTHDAMADVLICLRCYVYGLHDCQDITKGHCSKTKELYNLYCL
;
A
#
# COMPACT_ATOMS: atom_id res chain seq x y z
N MET A 1 2.22 -18.40 -8.11
CA MET A 1 3.00 -17.36 -7.39
C MET A 1 2.07 -16.50 -6.56
N LYS A 2 2.37 -16.36 -5.26
CA LYS A 2 1.55 -15.56 -4.33
C LYS A 2 2.17 -14.18 -4.11
N VAL A 3 1.40 -13.14 -4.32
CA VAL A 3 1.83 -11.75 -4.08
C VAL A 3 1.02 -11.12 -2.97
N LEU A 4 1.68 -10.41 -2.05
CA LEU A 4 1.03 -9.60 -1.03
C LEU A 4 1.09 -8.14 -1.47
N VAL A 5 -0.05 -7.58 -1.85
CA VAL A 5 -0.18 -6.16 -2.15
C VAL A 5 -0.69 -5.47 -0.90
N PHE A 6 -0.07 -4.36 -0.50
CA PHE A 6 -0.46 -3.63 0.71
C PHE A 6 -0.21 -2.14 0.57
N ASP A 7 -0.96 -1.39 1.36
CA ASP A 7 -0.90 0.05 1.48
C ASP A 7 -1.26 0.48 2.90
N THR A 8 -0.82 1.67 3.34
CA THR A 8 -1.07 2.20 4.68
C THR A 8 -1.46 3.66 4.64
N GLU A 9 -2.52 4.02 5.38
CA GLU A 9 -2.78 5.41 5.76
C GLU A 9 -2.15 5.70 7.11
N THR A 10 -1.67 6.93 7.28
CA THR A 10 -0.88 7.32 8.46
C THR A 10 -1.33 8.64 9.07
N THR A 11 -0.91 8.89 10.31
CA THR A 11 -1.19 10.15 11.02
C THR A 11 -0.55 11.39 10.38
N GLY A 12 0.38 11.20 9.45
CA GLY A 12 1.13 12.27 8.78
C GLY A 12 2.30 11.74 7.98
N LEU A 13 3.28 12.57 7.75
CA LEU A 13 4.55 12.20 7.14
C LEU A 13 5.67 12.16 8.20
N PRO A 14 6.79 11.47 7.94
CA PRO A 14 7.96 11.54 8.81
C PRO A 14 8.44 12.99 8.98
N THR A 15 8.82 13.37 10.19
CA THR A 15 9.38 14.70 10.47
C THR A 15 10.73 14.92 9.78
N ASP A 16 11.49 13.84 9.58
CA ASP A 16 12.67 13.79 8.72
C ASP A 16 12.53 12.63 7.72
N ARG A 17 12.63 12.94 6.43
CA ARG A 17 12.57 11.95 5.33
C ARG A 17 13.73 10.95 5.36
N ASN A 18 14.84 11.30 6.00
CA ASN A 18 16.03 10.47 6.14
C ASN A 18 16.09 9.73 7.48
N ALA A 19 15.11 9.92 8.37
CA ALA A 19 15.09 9.26 9.67
C ALA A 19 15.26 7.75 9.54
N SER A 20 16.09 7.19 10.42
CA SER A 20 16.19 5.74 10.57
C SER A 20 14.86 5.17 11.07
N ILE A 21 14.54 3.93 10.67
CA ILE A 21 13.37 3.22 11.21
C ILE A 21 13.48 2.97 12.73
N THR A 22 14.68 3.09 13.31
CA THR A 22 14.90 3.01 14.76
C THR A 22 14.61 4.31 15.51
N GLU A 23 14.54 5.43 14.79
CA GLU A 23 14.11 6.73 15.31
C GLU A 23 12.59 6.84 15.25
N THR A 24 11.91 5.97 16.00
CA THR A 24 10.46 5.75 15.88
C THR A 24 9.64 7.03 16.05
N GLU A 25 10.09 7.96 16.88
CA GLU A 25 9.40 9.25 17.14
C GLU A 25 9.35 10.18 15.92
N SER A 26 10.25 9.97 14.95
CA SER A 26 10.28 10.73 13.69
C SER A 26 9.29 10.22 12.66
N TRP A 27 8.62 9.10 12.93
CA TRP A 27 7.72 8.44 12.00
C TRP A 27 6.25 8.58 12.42
N PRO A 28 5.32 8.67 11.46
CA PRO A 28 3.89 8.66 11.77
C PRO A 28 3.43 7.30 12.31
N HIS A 29 2.23 7.25 12.86
CA HIS A 29 1.54 6.01 13.20
C HIS A 29 0.65 5.54 12.06
N ILE A 30 0.51 4.22 11.90
CA ILE A 30 -0.47 3.63 11.00
C ILE A 30 -1.87 3.84 11.58
N ILE A 31 -2.81 4.30 10.74
CA ILE A 31 -4.23 4.43 11.09
C ILE A 31 -5.14 3.50 10.29
N GLN A 32 -4.68 3.07 9.12
CA GLN A 32 -5.29 2.00 8.33
C GLN A 32 -4.19 1.18 7.70
N ILE A 33 -4.36 -0.14 7.68
CA ILE A 33 -3.52 -1.06 6.93
C ILE A 33 -4.41 -1.98 6.12
N SER A 34 -4.24 -1.96 4.81
CA SER A 34 -5.01 -2.78 3.89
C SER A 34 -4.09 -3.65 3.05
N TYR A 35 -4.49 -4.90 2.84
CA TYR A 35 -3.68 -5.83 2.06
C TYR A 35 -4.49 -6.96 1.45
N ILE A 36 -3.99 -7.45 0.33
CA ILE A 36 -4.53 -8.60 -0.40
C ILE A 36 -3.41 -9.58 -0.67
N LEU A 37 -3.57 -10.84 -0.22
CA LEU A 37 -2.78 -11.96 -0.71
C LEU A 37 -3.47 -12.53 -1.94
N TYR A 38 -2.80 -12.47 -3.08
CA TYR A 38 -3.33 -12.85 -4.38
C TYR A 38 -2.52 -13.96 -5.01
N ASP A 39 -3.18 -14.98 -5.55
CA ASP A 39 -2.53 -16.02 -6.34
C ASP A 39 -2.60 -15.65 -7.83
N ILE A 40 -1.42 -15.39 -8.40
CA ILE A 40 -1.30 -15.00 -9.82
C ILE A 40 -1.70 -16.15 -10.74
N ASP A 41 -1.29 -17.39 -10.42
CA ASP A 41 -1.49 -18.55 -11.30
C ASP A 41 -2.97 -18.95 -11.34
N GLU A 42 -3.66 -18.81 -10.20
CA GLU A 42 -5.09 -19.11 -10.10
C GLU A 42 -6.00 -17.89 -10.28
N ASN A 43 -5.41 -16.70 -10.46
CA ASN A 43 -6.10 -15.43 -10.68
C ASN A 43 -7.18 -15.17 -9.61
N LYS A 44 -6.85 -15.35 -8.31
CA LYS A 44 -7.81 -15.23 -7.22
C LYS A 44 -7.23 -14.60 -5.95
N ILE A 45 -8.10 -13.93 -5.20
CA ILE A 45 -7.80 -13.48 -3.84
C ILE A 45 -7.81 -14.69 -2.89
N ILE A 46 -6.70 -14.90 -2.19
CA ILE A 46 -6.60 -15.89 -1.10
C ILE A 46 -7.13 -15.28 0.19
N GLU A 47 -6.67 -14.08 0.53
CA GLU A 47 -7.04 -13.36 1.74
C GLU A 47 -7.09 -11.86 1.45
N CYS A 48 -7.99 -11.14 2.13
CA CYS A 48 -8.15 -9.70 2.02
C CYS A 48 -8.45 -9.13 3.41
N LYS A 49 -7.76 -8.08 3.80
CA LYS A 49 -7.95 -7.38 5.08
C LYS A 49 -7.89 -5.88 4.87
N ASP A 50 -8.73 -5.20 5.64
CA ASP A 50 -8.84 -3.75 5.68
C ASP A 50 -9.09 -3.35 7.14
N ASP A 51 -8.02 -3.04 7.85
CA ASP A 51 -8.05 -2.83 9.29
C ASP A 51 -7.76 -1.36 9.65
N ILE A 52 -8.73 -0.69 10.28
CA ILE A 52 -8.50 0.59 10.97
C ILE A 52 -7.77 0.31 12.29
N ILE A 53 -6.82 1.16 12.64
CA ILE A 53 -5.99 0.99 13.84
C ILE A 53 -6.49 1.90 14.95
N LYS A 54 -6.61 1.34 16.14
CA LYS A 54 -6.92 2.09 17.37
C LYS A 54 -5.67 2.82 17.85
N LEU A 55 -5.73 4.14 17.83
CA LEU A 55 -4.64 4.99 18.32
C LEU A 55 -4.75 5.24 19.81
N ASP A 56 -3.60 5.49 20.46
CA ASP A 56 -3.58 6.09 21.79
C ASP A 56 -4.19 7.51 21.72
N SER A 57 -4.81 7.95 22.80
CA SER A 57 -5.48 9.28 22.86
C SER A 57 -4.50 10.45 22.75
N SER A 58 -3.21 10.23 23.00
CA SER A 58 -2.15 11.23 22.87
C SER A 58 -1.64 11.39 21.41
N VAL A 59 -2.01 10.47 20.52
CA VAL A 59 -1.58 10.51 19.12
C VAL A 59 -2.52 11.36 18.30
N GLU A 60 -1.99 12.42 17.71
CA GLU A 60 -2.73 13.33 16.86
C GLU A 60 -2.61 12.91 15.38
N ILE A 61 -3.70 13.08 14.63
CA ILE A 61 -3.72 12.95 13.16
C ILE A 61 -3.69 14.35 12.58
N THR A 62 -2.75 14.64 11.67
CA THR A 62 -2.64 15.97 11.08
C THR A 62 -3.88 16.28 10.24
N GLU A 63 -4.31 17.55 10.24
CA GLU A 63 -5.46 18.00 9.42
C GLU A 63 -5.24 17.70 7.93
N GLY A 64 -3.99 17.85 7.44
CA GLY A 64 -3.64 17.51 6.07
C GLY A 64 -3.86 16.02 5.75
N SER A 65 -3.55 15.12 6.67
CA SER A 65 -3.80 13.68 6.50
C SER A 65 -5.30 13.37 6.52
N ILE A 66 -6.03 13.96 7.48
CA ILE A 66 -7.51 13.81 7.55
C ILE A 66 -8.16 14.29 6.25
N ALA A 67 -7.70 15.41 5.69
CA ALA A 67 -8.23 15.93 4.42
C ALA A 67 -7.99 14.98 3.24
N ILE A 68 -6.94 14.14 3.31
CA ILE A 68 -6.59 13.18 2.26
C ILE A 68 -7.42 11.90 2.39
N HIS A 69 -7.35 11.19 3.52
CA HIS A 69 -7.94 9.85 3.71
C HIS A 69 -9.27 9.84 4.49
N GLY A 70 -9.70 10.96 5.07
CA GLY A 70 -10.97 11.08 5.80
C GLY A 70 -11.03 10.37 7.17
N ILE A 71 -9.97 9.70 7.60
CA ILE A 71 -9.95 8.94 8.85
C ILE A 71 -9.64 9.89 10.01
N THR A 72 -10.56 9.97 10.97
CA THR A 72 -10.44 10.83 12.17
C THR A 72 -10.12 9.98 13.40
N SER A 73 -9.61 10.63 14.47
CA SER A 73 -9.40 9.97 15.77
C SER A 73 -10.67 9.29 16.28
N LYS A 74 -11.84 9.87 16.01
CA LYS A 74 -13.14 9.26 16.38
C LYS A 74 -13.40 7.95 15.64
N ILE A 75 -13.02 7.86 14.35
CA ILE A 75 -13.12 6.61 13.57
C ILE A 75 -12.16 5.57 14.14
N CYS A 76 -10.89 5.95 14.40
CA CYS A 76 -9.89 5.06 15.01
C CYS A 76 -10.36 4.50 16.36
N GLN A 77 -10.94 5.33 17.21
CA GLN A 77 -11.44 4.88 18.52
C GLN A 77 -12.65 3.94 18.40
N ARG A 78 -13.55 4.19 17.44
CA ARG A 78 -14.79 3.42 17.29
C ARG A 78 -14.62 2.11 16.57
N LYS A 79 -13.79 2.09 15.52
CA LYS A 79 -13.66 0.95 14.60
C LYS A 79 -12.29 0.26 14.68
N GLY A 80 -11.30 0.93 15.31
CA GLY A 80 -9.93 0.47 15.30
C GLY A 80 -9.68 -0.77 16.14
N ILE A 81 -8.81 -1.64 15.63
CA ILE A 81 -8.25 -2.79 16.35
C ILE A 81 -6.83 -2.44 16.85
N PRO A 82 -6.31 -3.18 17.84
CA PRO A 82 -4.94 -2.98 18.30
C PRO A 82 -3.93 -3.20 17.14
N ILE A 83 -2.94 -2.32 17.03
CA ILE A 83 -1.89 -2.41 15.98
C ILE A 83 -1.17 -3.78 15.99
N LYS A 84 -0.94 -4.37 17.17
CA LYS A 84 -0.32 -5.69 17.29
C LYS A 84 -1.14 -6.76 16.59
N GLU A 85 -2.46 -6.74 16.76
CA GLU A 85 -3.37 -7.69 16.11
C GLU A 85 -3.32 -7.55 14.58
N ALA A 86 -3.34 -6.32 14.06
CA ALA A 86 -3.23 -6.06 12.64
C ALA A 86 -1.88 -6.53 12.07
N LEU A 87 -0.77 -6.23 12.77
CA LEU A 87 0.57 -6.64 12.34
C LEU A 87 0.79 -8.16 12.43
N ASP A 88 0.21 -8.85 13.40
CA ASP A 88 0.29 -10.32 13.47
C ASP A 88 -0.37 -10.96 12.23
N LYS A 89 -1.59 -10.52 11.89
CA LYS A 89 -2.30 -10.98 10.68
C LYS A 89 -1.52 -10.64 9.40
N PHE A 90 -1.00 -9.41 9.30
CA PHE A 90 -0.18 -8.99 8.18
C PHE A 90 1.07 -9.87 8.02
N ASN A 91 1.78 -10.12 9.11
CA ASN A 91 3.00 -10.93 9.13
C ASN A 91 2.75 -12.39 8.73
N GLU A 92 1.60 -12.97 9.09
CA GLU A 92 1.21 -14.31 8.63
C GLU A 92 1.15 -14.38 7.10
N LEU A 93 0.52 -13.37 6.46
CA LEU A 93 0.38 -13.33 5.02
C LEU A 93 1.69 -12.94 4.33
N LEU A 94 2.45 -12.02 4.92
CA LEU A 94 3.78 -11.65 4.46
C LEU A 94 4.69 -12.89 4.39
N ASN A 95 4.57 -13.79 5.36
CA ASN A 95 5.35 -15.03 5.39
C ASN A 95 4.96 -16.00 4.25
N LYS A 96 3.66 -16.05 3.90
CA LYS A 96 3.10 -16.92 2.85
C LYS A 96 3.35 -16.37 1.43
N ALA A 97 3.65 -15.08 1.29
CA ALA A 97 3.85 -14.44 0.00
C ALA A 97 5.24 -14.73 -0.58
N ASP A 98 5.32 -14.94 -1.88
CA ASP A 98 6.58 -15.03 -2.63
C ASP A 98 7.17 -13.63 -2.87
N ARG A 99 6.31 -12.62 -3.04
CA ARG A 99 6.67 -11.23 -3.33
C ARG A 99 5.73 -10.27 -2.63
N VAL A 100 6.26 -9.09 -2.25
CA VAL A 100 5.46 -7.96 -1.80
C VAL A 100 5.38 -6.90 -2.89
N VAL A 101 4.22 -6.25 -3.00
CA VAL A 101 3.93 -5.25 -4.03
C VAL A 101 3.28 -4.04 -3.37
N GLY A 102 3.61 -2.85 -3.85
CA GLY A 102 2.98 -1.59 -3.44
C GLY A 102 3.33 -0.46 -4.39
N HIS A 103 2.58 0.62 -4.32
CA HIS A 103 2.89 1.85 -5.07
C HIS A 103 3.65 2.80 -4.14
N ASN A 104 4.93 3.05 -4.40
CA ASN A 104 5.87 3.67 -3.46
C ASN A 104 6.13 2.82 -2.18
N ILE A 105 6.13 1.51 -2.32
CA ILE A 105 6.23 0.50 -1.25
C ILE A 105 7.30 0.80 -0.18
N SER A 106 8.31 1.59 -0.52
CA SER A 106 9.38 1.94 0.42
C SER A 106 8.88 2.69 1.65
N PHE A 107 7.85 3.52 1.48
CA PHE A 107 7.22 4.25 2.58
C PHE A 107 6.45 3.28 3.48
N ASP A 108 5.51 2.55 2.94
CA ASP A 108 4.63 1.65 3.68
C ASP A 108 5.40 0.56 4.42
N LYS A 109 6.40 -0.02 3.74
CA LYS A 109 7.30 -0.99 4.36
C LYS A 109 8.04 -0.41 5.58
N ARG A 110 8.55 0.82 5.48
CA ARG A 110 9.25 1.48 6.59
C ARG A 110 8.32 1.78 7.75
N VAL A 111 7.12 2.26 7.48
CA VAL A 111 6.10 2.52 8.50
C VAL A 111 5.71 1.23 9.23
N VAL A 112 5.46 0.12 8.52
CA VAL A 112 5.20 -1.20 9.13
C VAL A 112 6.39 -1.67 9.98
N MET A 113 7.63 -1.46 9.52
CA MET A 113 8.83 -1.81 10.31
C MET A 113 8.94 -0.94 11.58
N VAL A 114 8.65 0.35 11.49
CA VAL A 114 8.65 1.27 12.64
C VAL A 114 7.60 0.86 13.67
N GLU A 115 6.38 0.54 13.24
CA GLU A 115 5.35 0.06 14.14
C GLU A 115 5.72 -1.29 14.79
N SER A 116 6.40 -2.17 14.04
CA SER A 116 6.92 -3.41 14.61
C SER A 116 7.95 -3.12 15.71
N ILE A 117 8.86 -2.16 15.51
CA ILE A 117 9.87 -1.75 16.52
C ILE A 117 9.19 -1.15 17.75
N ARG A 118 8.25 -0.19 17.58
CA ARG A 118 7.48 0.42 18.68
C ARG A 118 6.80 -0.63 19.56
N ASN A 119 6.27 -1.65 18.93
CA ASN A 119 5.51 -2.69 19.57
C ASN A 119 6.32 -3.92 19.99
N LYS A 120 7.66 -3.89 19.81
CA LYS A 120 8.60 -4.98 20.11
C LYS A 120 8.22 -6.29 19.39
N MET A 121 7.74 -6.16 18.16
CA MET A 121 7.35 -7.28 17.31
C MET A 121 8.45 -7.60 16.30
N LYS A 122 8.50 -8.86 15.86
CA LYS A 122 9.38 -9.28 14.78
C LYS A 122 8.80 -8.82 13.44
N GLN A 123 9.66 -8.33 12.56
CA GLN A 123 9.31 -8.03 11.17
C GLN A 123 9.73 -9.18 10.24
N TYR A 124 9.05 -9.34 9.10
CA TYR A 124 9.26 -10.45 8.18
C TYR A 124 9.64 -10.04 6.76
N PHE A 125 9.99 -8.76 6.54
CA PHE A 125 10.54 -8.31 5.25
C PHE A 125 11.97 -8.81 5.00
N THR A 126 12.66 -9.21 6.06
CA THR A 126 13.97 -9.86 5.99
C THR A 126 13.99 -11.04 6.97
N ILE A 127 14.21 -12.25 6.46
CA ILE A 127 14.25 -13.48 7.24
C ILE A 127 15.60 -14.13 7.01
N ASN A 128 16.35 -14.39 8.09
CA ASN A 128 17.68 -15.00 8.03
C ASN A 128 18.64 -14.27 7.06
N GLY A 129 18.59 -12.94 7.03
CA GLY A 129 19.41 -12.12 6.14
C GLY A 129 18.90 -12.04 4.68
N ILE A 130 17.89 -12.81 4.32
CA ILE A 130 17.31 -12.81 2.97
C ILE A 130 16.13 -11.83 2.93
N ARG A 131 16.22 -10.84 2.07
CA ARG A 131 15.13 -9.89 1.83
C ARG A 131 14.00 -10.54 1.03
N LYS A 132 12.76 -10.28 1.43
CA LYS A 132 11.58 -10.63 0.65
C LYS A 132 11.67 -9.94 -0.72
N SER A 133 11.36 -10.68 -1.80
CA SER A 133 11.22 -10.08 -3.13
C SER A 133 10.17 -8.97 -3.10
N GLU A 134 10.47 -7.81 -3.69
CA GLU A 134 9.55 -6.67 -3.72
C GLU A 134 9.41 -6.07 -5.11
N CYS A 135 8.25 -5.51 -5.42
CA CYS A 135 7.98 -4.72 -6.60
C CYS A 135 7.31 -3.40 -6.23
N CYS A 136 7.95 -2.30 -6.61
CA CYS A 136 7.35 -0.97 -6.51
C CYS A 136 6.76 -0.59 -7.87
N THR A 137 5.44 -0.61 -8.00
CA THR A 137 4.76 -0.28 -9.27
C THR A 137 5.08 1.13 -9.74
N MET A 138 5.24 2.09 -8.82
CA MET A 138 5.66 3.46 -9.13
C MET A 138 6.99 3.49 -9.88
N LYS A 139 8.01 2.80 -9.35
CA LYS A 139 9.35 2.78 -9.97
C LYS A 139 9.39 1.94 -11.23
N TYR A 140 8.73 0.78 -11.19
CA TYR A 140 8.76 -0.17 -12.30
C TYR A 140 8.16 0.40 -13.58
N PHE A 141 7.01 1.10 -13.47
CA PHE A 141 6.29 1.64 -14.63
C PHE A 141 6.64 3.09 -14.98
N THR A 142 7.72 3.66 -14.43
CA THR A 142 8.13 5.05 -14.73
C THR A 142 8.39 5.28 -16.20
N GLU A 143 9.20 4.42 -16.82
CA GLU A 143 9.51 4.52 -18.25
C GLU A 143 8.31 4.15 -19.11
N THR A 144 7.53 3.15 -18.70
CA THR A 144 6.31 2.72 -19.41
C THR A 144 5.28 3.85 -19.49
N CYS A 145 5.06 4.58 -18.40
CA CYS A 145 4.15 5.74 -18.39
C CYS A 145 4.72 6.93 -19.16
N GLY A 146 6.05 7.08 -19.22
CA GLY A 146 6.73 8.10 -20.02
C GLY A 146 6.34 9.54 -19.71
N ILE A 147 5.96 9.86 -18.46
CA ILE A 147 5.51 11.21 -18.07
C ILE A 147 6.72 12.15 -17.97
N GLU A 148 6.96 12.90 -19.05
CA GLU A 148 8.11 13.81 -19.13
C GLU A 148 7.92 15.04 -18.24
N LYS A 149 8.99 15.41 -17.54
CA LYS A 149 9.12 16.64 -16.77
C LYS A 149 10.48 17.29 -17.06
N THR A 150 10.57 18.60 -16.87
CA THR A 150 11.82 19.32 -16.93
C THR A 150 12.20 19.82 -15.54
N ASN A 151 13.43 19.54 -15.11
CA ASN A 151 13.93 20.02 -13.83
C ASN A 151 14.32 21.52 -13.90
N LYS A 152 14.69 22.11 -12.77
CA LYS A 152 15.08 23.53 -12.68
C LYS A 152 16.32 23.88 -13.54
N ASN A 153 17.11 22.88 -13.92
CA ASN A 153 18.32 23.03 -14.74
C ASN A 153 18.03 22.81 -16.24
N GLY A 154 16.77 22.65 -16.66
CA GLY A 154 16.40 22.43 -18.05
C GLY A 154 16.52 20.98 -18.53
N ASN A 155 16.94 20.03 -17.68
CA ASN A 155 17.09 18.63 -18.05
C ASN A 155 15.74 17.91 -18.01
N LYS A 156 15.43 17.17 -19.07
CA LYS A 156 14.25 16.33 -19.16
C LYS A 156 14.47 15.02 -18.40
N TYR A 157 13.42 14.54 -17.75
CA TYR A 157 13.39 13.25 -17.06
C TYR A 157 11.95 12.71 -17.02
N PHE A 158 11.79 11.40 -16.84
CA PHE A 158 10.49 10.83 -16.56
C PHE A 158 10.22 10.87 -15.05
N LYS A 159 9.13 11.52 -14.67
CA LYS A 159 8.70 11.53 -13.26
C LYS A 159 8.07 10.20 -12.89
N PHE A 160 8.14 9.85 -11.63
CA PHE A 160 7.34 8.76 -11.07
C PHE A 160 5.84 9.02 -11.29
N PRO A 161 5.08 8.06 -11.86
CA PRO A 161 3.63 8.19 -11.94
C PRO A 161 3.00 8.13 -10.55
N THR A 162 1.93 8.87 -10.32
CA THR A 162 1.01 8.57 -9.22
C THR A 162 0.26 7.27 -9.52
N LEU A 163 -0.35 6.67 -8.50
CA LEU A 163 -1.14 5.44 -8.70
C LEU A 163 -2.29 5.66 -9.68
N THR A 164 -2.95 6.81 -9.60
CA THR A 164 -4.00 7.23 -10.53
C THR A 164 -3.50 7.40 -11.96
N GLU A 165 -2.33 8.03 -12.15
CA GLU A 165 -1.73 8.19 -13.48
C GLU A 165 -1.36 6.84 -14.09
N LEU A 166 -0.80 5.93 -13.30
CA LEU A 166 -0.48 4.56 -13.73
C LEU A 166 -1.74 3.79 -14.13
N HIS A 167 -2.79 3.88 -13.31
CA HIS A 167 -4.06 3.22 -13.62
C HIS A 167 -4.70 3.80 -14.89
N ASN A 168 -4.71 5.13 -15.02
CA ASN A 168 -5.24 5.79 -16.22
C ASN A 168 -4.45 5.43 -17.49
N TYR A 169 -3.14 5.25 -17.38
CA TYR A 169 -2.31 4.79 -18.49
C TYR A 169 -2.74 3.42 -19.03
N PHE A 170 -3.01 2.45 -18.13
CA PHE A 170 -3.40 1.11 -18.55
C PHE A 170 -4.87 0.97 -18.96
N PHE A 171 -5.77 1.69 -18.30
CA PHE A 171 -7.21 1.44 -18.41
C PHE A 171 -8.02 2.61 -18.96
N ASN A 172 -7.37 3.75 -19.23
CA ASN A 172 -8.02 4.99 -19.69
C ASN A 172 -9.23 5.40 -18.82
N PHE A 173 -9.09 5.20 -17.51
CA PHE A 173 -10.11 5.44 -16.52
C PHE A 173 -9.49 5.86 -15.19
N THR A 174 -10.09 6.84 -14.52
CA THR A 174 -9.65 7.36 -13.22
C THR A 174 -10.55 6.82 -12.11
N PRO A 175 -10.01 6.02 -11.14
CA PRO A 175 -10.80 5.54 -10.00
C PRO A 175 -11.28 6.69 -9.13
N LYS A 176 -12.44 6.52 -8.46
CA LYS A 176 -13.05 7.58 -7.65
C LYS A 176 -12.47 7.70 -6.25
N SER A 177 -12.07 6.60 -5.64
CA SER A 177 -11.69 6.53 -4.22
C SER A 177 -10.20 6.31 -4.07
N THR A 178 -9.36 7.29 -4.47
CA THR A 178 -7.95 7.29 -4.10
C THR A 178 -7.79 7.82 -2.68
N HIS A 179 -6.78 7.33 -1.94
CA HIS A 179 -6.52 7.62 -0.52
C HIS A 179 -7.49 6.92 0.47
N ASP A 180 -7.99 5.79 0.07
CA ASP A 180 -8.45 4.72 0.95
C ASP A 180 -7.49 3.54 0.71
N ALA A 181 -6.83 3.05 1.75
CA ALA A 181 -5.77 2.05 1.57
C ALA A 181 -6.25 0.79 0.83
N MET A 182 -7.52 0.36 1.01
CA MET A 182 -8.04 -0.80 0.27
C MET A 182 -8.28 -0.48 -1.21
N ALA A 183 -8.75 0.71 -1.52
CA ALA A 183 -8.87 1.16 -2.92
C ALA A 183 -7.49 1.19 -3.59
N ASP A 184 -6.49 1.76 -2.91
CA ASP A 184 -5.13 1.87 -3.45
C ASP A 184 -4.46 0.49 -3.61
N VAL A 185 -4.69 -0.46 -2.70
CA VAL A 185 -4.30 -1.87 -2.85
C VAL A 185 -4.93 -2.51 -4.09
N LEU A 186 -6.23 -2.34 -4.31
CA LEU A 186 -6.94 -2.92 -5.46
C LEU A 186 -6.49 -2.32 -6.78
N ILE A 187 -6.28 -0.99 -6.82
CA ILE A 187 -5.75 -0.28 -7.99
C ILE A 187 -4.32 -0.75 -8.29
N CYS A 188 -3.47 -0.82 -7.25
CA CYS A 188 -2.10 -1.30 -7.36
C CYS A 188 -2.04 -2.76 -7.85
N LEU A 189 -2.85 -3.65 -7.28
CA LEU A 189 -2.96 -5.05 -7.71
C LEU A 189 -3.37 -5.14 -9.18
N ARG A 190 -4.39 -4.38 -9.59
CA ARG A 190 -4.86 -4.36 -10.99
C ARG A 190 -3.75 -3.94 -11.95
N CYS A 191 -3.05 -2.84 -11.65
CA CYS A 191 -1.94 -2.36 -12.46
C CYS A 191 -0.76 -3.36 -12.49
N TYR A 192 -0.45 -3.97 -11.34
CA TYR A 192 0.62 -4.95 -11.22
C TYR A 192 0.35 -6.20 -12.08
N VAL A 193 -0.83 -6.79 -11.94
CA VAL A 193 -1.20 -8.00 -12.69
C VAL A 193 -1.29 -7.70 -14.18
N TYR A 194 -1.96 -6.62 -14.56
CA TYR A 194 -2.09 -6.24 -15.96
C TYR A 194 -0.74 -5.95 -16.63
N GLY A 195 0.13 -5.21 -15.97
CA GLY A 195 1.38 -4.77 -16.57
C GLY A 195 2.53 -5.81 -16.55
N LEU A 196 2.41 -6.86 -15.73
CA LEU A 196 3.49 -7.85 -15.52
C LEU A 196 3.06 -9.30 -15.75
N HIS A 197 1.76 -9.56 -15.92
CA HIS A 197 1.22 -10.91 -16.10
C HIS A 197 0.23 -10.96 -17.26
N ASP A 198 0.76 -10.93 -18.49
CA ASP A 198 0.07 -11.17 -19.76
C ASP A 198 -1.21 -10.32 -19.97
N CYS A 199 -1.21 -9.07 -19.53
CA CYS A 199 -2.34 -8.15 -19.64
C CYS A 199 -3.65 -8.70 -19.03
N GLN A 200 -3.55 -9.56 -18.02
CA GLN A 200 -4.72 -10.06 -17.28
C GLN A 200 -5.38 -8.93 -16.49
N ASP A 201 -6.62 -8.62 -16.81
CA ASP A 201 -7.40 -7.66 -16.03
C ASP A 201 -8.20 -8.41 -14.95
N ILE A 202 -7.82 -8.24 -13.70
CA ILE A 202 -8.43 -8.89 -12.53
C ILE A 202 -9.92 -8.57 -12.36
N THR A 203 -10.44 -7.56 -13.07
CA THR A 203 -11.87 -7.20 -13.08
C THR A 203 -12.66 -7.90 -14.17
N LYS A 204 -12.01 -8.60 -15.10
CA LYS A 204 -12.62 -9.24 -16.28
C LYS A 204 -12.63 -10.77 -16.24
N GLY A 205 -12.28 -11.40 -15.14
CA GLY A 205 -12.25 -12.87 -15.02
C GLY A 205 -13.48 -13.46 -14.35
N HIS A 206 -13.49 -14.81 -14.22
CA HIS A 206 -14.52 -15.53 -13.46
C HIS A 206 -14.44 -15.31 -11.93
N CYS A 207 -13.42 -14.61 -11.42
CA CYS A 207 -13.28 -14.32 -10.01
C CYS A 207 -14.21 -13.17 -9.60
N SER A 208 -15.43 -13.50 -9.23
CA SER A 208 -16.47 -12.55 -8.80
C SER A 208 -15.99 -11.65 -7.64
N LYS A 209 -15.28 -12.23 -6.66
CA LYS A 209 -14.82 -11.52 -5.46
C LYS A 209 -13.89 -10.34 -5.75
N THR A 210 -12.92 -10.50 -6.66
CA THR A 210 -11.99 -9.41 -7.01
C THR A 210 -12.73 -8.26 -7.71
N LYS A 211 -13.64 -8.61 -8.64
CA LYS A 211 -14.47 -7.63 -9.34
C LYS A 211 -15.44 -6.92 -8.39
N GLU A 212 -16.07 -7.65 -7.48
CA GLU A 212 -16.98 -7.08 -6.48
C GLU A 212 -16.27 -6.08 -5.57
N LEU A 213 -15.09 -6.45 -5.02
CA LEU A 213 -14.27 -5.54 -4.22
C LEU A 213 -13.83 -4.31 -5.02
N TYR A 214 -13.34 -4.52 -6.25
CA TYR A 214 -12.93 -3.41 -7.10
C TYR A 214 -14.10 -2.44 -7.38
N ASN A 215 -15.29 -2.96 -7.67
CA ASN A 215 -16.47 -2.12 -7.89
C ASN A 215 -16.89 -1.36 -6.61
N LEU A 216 -16.78 -2.02 -5.45
CA LEU A 216 -17.14 -1.42 -4.16
C LEU A 216 -16.24 -0.24 -3.78
N TYR A 217 -14.92 -0.40 -3.98
CA TYR A 217 -13.93 0.58 -3.50
C TYR A 217 -13.47 1.58 -4.57
N CYS A 218 -13.50 1.22 -5.87
CA CYS A 218 -12.85 2.00 -6.93
C CYS A 218 -13.82 2.62 -7.95
N LEU A 219 -15.11 2.23 -7.96
CA LEU A 219 -16.14 2.74 -8.87
C LEU A 219 -17.21 3.54 -8.12
#